data_1e6311a2863c9e145347735152776097
#
_entry.id   1e6311a2863c9e145347735152776097
#
_cell.length_a   1.000
_cell.length_b   1.000
_cell.length_c   1.000
_cell.angle_alpha   90.00
_cell.angle_beta   90.00
_cell.angle_gamma   90.00
#
_symmetry.space_group_name_H-M   'P 1'
#
loop_
_entity.id
_entity.type
_entity.pdbx_description
1 polymer ?
#
loop_
_entity_poly.entity_id
_entity_poly.type
_entity_poly.pdbx_seq_one_letter_code
_entity_poly.pdbx_strand_id
1 'polypeptide(L)'
;MTSLSCLSSVKRSSEEHSRSKPSWGIFTDIEVIVDKSGSMCTMNSAPPEQIHKTFMDQQKLAQDNPNQKIHMSLTCFDHDANTVIDNVDISTFDIPEASEFTYMLKPGGATRCYDTVIERLKAQDLRIKEAISKLPYAIRALNPKVTRILYLLTDGEDNKSRTTVRHFQHFMHEQKTKHNLKSIFLAANIGNAEIVGTQMGFDSNTCLTIGNNYHFSSNGMASAGHVLRQFSQNMPAPAFTALQRASSQAHPASSTQDDTDNEIDHDTFANLSTIPLPILRRA
;
A
#
# COMPACT_ATOMS: atom_id res chain seq x y z
N MET A 1 58.97 61.97 -15.80
CA MET A 1 59.37 60.58 -15.46
C MET A 1 58.20 59.93 -14.78
N THR A 2 57.54 59.06 -15.50
CA THR A 2 56.22 58.49 -15.27
C THR A 2 56.37 57.14 -14.60
N SER A 3 55.76 56.96 -13.49
CA SER A 3 55.65 55.65 -12.87
C SER A 3 54.16 55.15 -12.93
N LEU A 4 53.96 54.10 -13.69
CA LEU A 4 52.73 53.39 -13.82
C LEU A 4 52.55 52.41 -12.63
N SER A 5 51.51 52.59 -11.81
CA SER A 5 51.12 51.65 -10.81
C SER A 5 50.08 50.66 -11.41
N CYS A 6 50.47 49.41 -11.45
CA CYS A 6 49.65 48.28 -11.88
C CYS A 6 48.64 47.90 -10.78
N LEU A 7 47.32 48.14 -11.02
CA LEU A 7 46.23 47.67 -10.17
C LEU A 7 45.87 46.27 -10.63
N SER A 8 46.31 45.28 -9.88
CA SER A 8 45.82 43.89 -10.03
C SER A 8 44.41 43.77 -9.46
N SER A 9 43.46 43.61 -10.34
CA SER A 9 42.07 43.25 -9.99
C SER A 9 41.99 41.81 -9.50
N VAL A 10 41.82 41.65 -8.21
CA VAL A 10 41.48 40.36 -7.60
C VAL A 10 40.04 40.05 -7.98
N LYS A 11 39.85 39.12 -8.94
CA LYS A 11 38.57 38.49 -9.18
C LYS A 11 38.21 37.63 -7.95
N ARG A 12 37.31 38.13 -7.13
CA ARG A 12 36.59 37.29 -6.15
C ARG A 12 35.74 36.33 -6.95
N SER A 13 36.12 35.05 -7.04
CA SER A 13 35.28 33.98 -7.42
C SER A 13 34.20 33.83 -6.32
N SER A 14 33.02 34.31 -6.60
CA SER A 14 31.82 33.98 -5.83
C SER A 14 31.52 32.49 -6.09
N GLU A 15 32.16 31.60 -5.36
CA GLU A 15 31.61 30.26 -5.14
C GLU A 15 30.34 30.45 -4.31
N GLU A 16 29.23 30.66 -5.00
CA GLU A 16 27.93 30.36 -4.46
C GLU A 16 27.91 28.88 -4.12
N HIS A 17 28.27 28.56 -2.88
CA HIS A 17 27.86 27.31 -2.27
C HIS A 17 26.36 27.30 -2.34
N SER A 18 25.80 26.68 -3.38
CA SER A 18 24.45 26.19 -3.42
C SER A 18 24.32 25.26 -2.20
N ARG A 19 23.99 25.84 -1.06
CA ARG A 19 23.51 25.10 0.10
C ARG A 19 22.24 24.45 -0.38
N SER A 20 22.35 23.23 -0.88
CA SER A 20 21.21 22.34 -1.10
C SER A 20 20.39 22.42 0.19
N LYS A 21 19.19 22.99 0.09
CA LYS A 21 18.24 22.97 1.18
C LYS A 21 18.20 21.53 1.64
N PRO A 22 18.32 21.23 2.95
CA PRO A 22 18.20 19.87 3.42
C PRO A 22 16.83 19.39 2.96
N SER A 23 16.81 18.56 1.93
CA SER A 23 15.59 17.97 1.42
C SER A 23 15.23 16.87 2.40
N TRP A 24 14.58 17.25 3.48
CA TRP A 24 13.85 16.31 4.31
C TRP A 24 12.73 15.79 3.42
N GLY A 25 13.03 14.64 2.88
CA GLY A 25 12.27 14.02 1.85
C GLY A 25 10.81 13.83 2.23
N ILE A 26 10.06 13.53 1.24
CA ILE A 26 8.68 13.09 1.35
C ILE A 26 8.68 11.87 2.27
N PHE A 27 7.99 11.97 3.40
CA PHE A 27 7.70 10.81 4.23
C PHE A 27 6.40 10.18 3.74
N THR A 28 6.47 8.93 3.33
CA THR A 28 5.31 8.15 2.89
C THR A 28 5.09 7.00 3.87
N ASP A 29 3.87 6.86 4.36
CA ASP A 29 3.45 5.78 5.24
C ASP A 29 2.32 5.00 4.58
N ILE A 30 2.53 3.71 4.36
CA ILE A 30 1.65 2.82 3.60
C ILE A 30 1.11 1.73 4.53
N GLU A 31 -0.21 1.71 4.70
CA GLU A 31 -0.93 0.59 5.30
C GLU A 31 -1.46 -0.32 4.21
N VAL A 32 -0.94 -1.53 4.14
CA VAL A 32 -1.46 -2.61 3.30
C VAL A 32 -2.33 -3.50 4.19
N ILE A 33 -3.61 -3.55 3.88
CA ILE A 33 -4.61 -4.32 4.64
C ILE A 33 -5.22 -5.34 3.69
N VAL A 34 -5.08 -6.62 4.02
CA VAL A 34 -5.49 -7.73 3.15
C VAL A 34 -6.44 -8.64 3.90
N ASP A 35 -7.59 -8.82 3.31
CA ASP A 35 -8.55 -9.83 3.72
C ASP A 35 -7.98 -11.23 3.48
N LYS A 36 -8.06 -12.07 4.50
CA LYS A 36 -7.78 -13.49 4.41
C LYS A 36 -8.95 -14.34 4.89
N SER A 37 -10.18 -13.81 4.76
CA SER A 37 -11.39 -14.60 5.02
C SER A 37 -11.48 -15.81 4.10
N GLY A 38 -12.37 -16.76 4.44
CA GLY A 38 -12.45 -18.03 3.72
C GLY A 38 -12.77 -17.90 2.24
N SER A 39 -13.50 -16.85 1.83
CA SER A 39 -13.85 -16.56 0.44
C SER A 39 -12.65 -16.19 -0.44
N MET A 40 -11.56 -15.65 0.16
CA MET A 40 -10.33 -15.31 -0.55
C MET A 40 -9.60 -16.50 -1.16
N CYS A 41 -9.95 -17.74 -0.79
CA CYS A 41 -9.33 -18.96 -1.33
C CYS A 41 -9.45 -19.08 -2.86
N THR A 42 -10.45 -18.44 -3.47
CA THR A 42 -10.66 -18.47 -4.93
C THR A 42 -9.61 -17.69 -5.72
N MET A 43 -8.87 -16.79 -5.06
CA MET A 43 -7.81 -15.99 -5.70
C MET A 43 -6.48 -16.75 -5.85
N ASN A 44 -6.40 -17.98 -5.32
CA ASN A 44 -5.20 -18.82 -5.37
C ASN A 44 -3.94 -18.12 -4.82
N SER A 45 -2.79 -18.25 -5.49
CA SER A 45 -1.53 -17.64 -5.09
C SER A 45 -1.37 -16.16 -5.50
N ALA A 46 -2.33 -15.56 -6.20
CA ALA A 46 -2.21 -14.19 -6.68
C ALA A 46 -1.99 -13.14 -5.56
N PRO A 47 -2.74 -13.14 -4.43
CA PRO A 47 -2.51 -12.16 -3.38
C PRO A 47 -1.11 -12.23 -2.76
N PRO A 48 -0.58 -13.39 -2.32
CA PRO A 48 0.77 -13.50 -1.79
C PRO A 48 1.84 -12.98 -2.75
N GLU A 49 1.81 -13.42 -4.00
CA GLU A 49 2.80 -13.05 -5.02
C GLU A 49 2.77 -11.54 -5.32
N GLN A 50 1.57 -10.98 -5.45
CA GLN A 50 1.42 -9.56 -5.79
C GLN A 50 1.71 -8.64 -4.59
N ILE A 51 1.41 -9.05 -3.37
CA ILE A 51 1.81 -8.30 -2.16
C ILE A 51 3.33 -8.33 -2.02
N HIS A 52 3.98 -9.50 -2.16
CA HIS A 52 5.44 -9.58 -2.20
C HIS A 52 6.04 -8.63 -3.24
N LYS A 53 5.55 -8.68 -4.48
CA LYS A 53 5.98 -7.78 -5.56
C LYS A 53 5.76 -6.30 -5.22
N THR A 54 4.64 -5.98 -4.57
CA THR A 54 4.34 -4.60 -4.14
C THR A 54 5.39 -4.10 -3.15
N PHE A 55 5.81 -4.92 -2.19
CA PHE A 55 6.89 -4.59 -1.26
C PHE A 55 8.21 -4.37 -2.00
N MET A 56 8.58 -5.27 -2.92
CA MET A 56 9.80 -5.14 -3.74
C MET A 56 9.80 -3.85 -4.58
N ASP A 57 8.67 -3.51 -5.21
CA ASP A 57 8.55 -2.31 -6.04
C ASP A 57 8.68 -1.02 -5.20
N GLN A 58 8.13 -1.00 -3.98
CA GLN A 58 8.27 0.14 -3.07
C GLN A 58 9.68 0.22 -2.49
N GLN A 59 10.34 -0.92 -2.20
CA GLN A 59 11.73 -0.94 -1.78
C GLN A 59 12.66 -0.34 -2.85
N LYS A 60 12.49 -0.79 -4.09
CA LYS A 60 13.24 -0.25 -5.23
C LYS A 60 13.01 1.25 -5.37
N LEU A 61 11.75 1.70 -5.26
CA LEU A 61 11.43 3.14 -5.32
C LEU A 61 12.14 3.93 -4.22
N ALA A 62 12.18 3.41 -2.99
CA ALA A 62 12.86 4.07 -1.88
C ALA A 62 14.37 4.10 -2.06
N GLN A 63 14.97 3.02 -2.57
CA GLN A 63 16.41 2.93 -2.86
C GLN A 63 16.84 3.87 -4.01
N ASP A 64 16.01 3.96 -5.06
CA ASP A 64 16.24 4.87 -6.21
C ASP A 64 16.08 6.36 -5.80
N ASN A 65 15.39 6.64 -4.69
CA ASN A 65 15.09 7.99 -4.21
C ASN A 65 15.47 8.18 -2.74
N PRO A 66 16.75 8.32 -2.39
CA PRO A 66 17.21 8.36 -1.00
C PRO A 66 16.69 9.55 -0.18
N ASN A 67 16.14 10.56 -0.85
CA ASN A 67 15.46 11.69 -0.21
C ASN A 67 14.00 11.38 0.17
N GLN A 68 13.48 10.21 -0.19
CA GLN A 68 12.14 9.76 0.13
C GLN A 68 12.21 8.61 1.14
N LYS A 69 11.59 8.79 2.29
CA LYS A 69 11.39 7.70 3.25
C LYS A 69 10.04 7.07 3.04
N ILE A 70 10.01 5.76 2.85
CA ILE A 70 8.79 4.98 2.70
C ILE A 70 8.73 3.97 3.83
N HIS A 71 7.72 4.07 4.67
CA HIS A 71 7.40 3.08 5.67
C HIS A 71 6.20 2.25 5.23
N MET A 72 6.24 0.95 5.51
CA MET A 72 5.15 0.04 5.16
C MET A 72 4.74 -0.81 6.34
N SER A 73 3.45 -1.12 6.38
CA SER A 73 2.89 -2.14 7.26
C SER A 73 2.02 -3.09 6.45
N LEU A 74 1.97 -4.36 6.86
CA LEU A 74 1.04 -5.37 6.35
C LEU A 74 0.20 -5.90 7.48
N THR A 75 -1.11 -5.74 7.37
CA THR A 75 -2.09 -6.33 8.27
C THR A 75 -2.97 -7.29 7.49
N CYS A 76 -3.01 -8.54 7.93
CA CYS A 76 -3.92 -9.56 7.42
C CYS A 76 -5.08 -9.69 8.38
N PHE A 77 -6.31 -9.75 7.86
CA PHE A 77 -7.47 -9.86 8.73
C PHE A 77 -8.46 -10.92 8.22
N ASP A 78 -9.13 -11.53 9.19
CA ASP A 78 -10.34 -12.36 9.03
C ASP A 78 -11.34 -11.96 10.12
N HIS A 79 -11.65 -12.82 11.09
CA HIS A 79 -12.39 -12.44 12.31
C HIS A 79 -11.53 -11.62 13.29
N ASP A 80 -10.20 -11.70 13.16
CA ASP A 80 -9.21 -10.93 13.91
C ASP A 80 -8.25 -10.22 12.96
N ALA A 81 -7.65 -9.11 13.43
CA ALA A 81 -6.62 -8.39 12.71
C ALA A 81 -5.23 -8.76 13.24
N ASN A 82 -4.33 -9.18 12.35
CA ASN A 82 -2.95 -9.50 12.69
C ASN A 82 -2.00 -8.66 11.83
N THR A 83 -1.25 -7.75 12.45
CA THR A 83 -0.21 -6.99 11.78
C THR A 83 1.06 -7.84 11.74
N VAL A 84 1.38 -8.37 10.57
CA VAL A 84 2.50 -9.30 10.34
C VAL A 84 3.80 -8.56 10.01
N ILE A 85 3.70 -7.37 9.40
CA ILE A 85 4.82 -6.44 9.20
C ILE A 85 4.35 -5.08 9.72
N ASP A 86 5.08 -4.47 10.67
CA ASP A 86 4.65 -3.22 11.30
C ASP A 86 5.69 -2.12 11.18
N ASN A 87 5.35 -1.07 10.43
CA ASN A 87 6.08 0.19 10.33
C ASN A 87 7.57 0.03 10.00
N VAL A 88 7.89 -0.73 8.96
CA VAL A 88 9.27 -0.94 8.54
C VAL A 88 9.73 0.14 7.56
N ASP A 89 10.97 0.61 7.67
CA ASP A 89 11.62 1.39 6.61
C ASP A 89 11.93 0.44 5.46
N ILE A 90 11.15 0.57 4.38
CA ILE A 90 11.20 -0.39 3.28
C ILE A 90 12.56 -0.40 2.56
N SER A 91 13.32 0.69 2.62
CA SER A 91 14.61 0.80 1.92
C SER A 91 15.65 -0.18 2.43
N THR A 92 15.55 -0.55 3.72
CA THR A 92 16.49 -1.43 4.43
C THR A 92 15.86 -2.72 4.94
N PHE A 93 14.55 -2.86 4.78
CA PHE A 93 13.82 -4.02 5.27
C PHE A 93 14.17 -5.26 4.45
N ASP A 94 14.46 -6.36 5.15
CA ASP A 94 14.64 -7.68 4.52
C ASP A 94 13.24 -8.25 4.23
N ILE A 95 12.83 -8.15 2.95
CA ILE A 95 11.48 -8.55 2.53
C ILE A 95 11.40 -10.07 2.57
N PRO A 96 10.42 -10.64 3.29
CA PRO A 96 10.21 -12.08 3.34
C PRO A 96 10.00 -12.67 1.94
N GLU A 97 10.37 -13.93 1.75
CA GLU A 97 10.14 -14.65 0.49
C GLU A 97 8.65 -14.80 0.16
N ALA A 98 8.31 -14.96 -1.11
CA ALA A 98 6.90 -15.09 -1.55
C ALA A 98 6.15 -16.24 -0.85
N SER A 99 6.85 -17.32 -0.49
CA SER A 99 6.30 -18.45 0.28
C SER A 99 5.86 -18.07 1.69
N GLU A 100 6.55 -17.11 2.33
CA GLU A 100 6.17 -16.59 3.65
C GLU A 100 4.91 -15.75 3.56
N PHE A 101 4.74 -14.95 2.49
CA PHE A 101 3.48 -14.24 2.24
C PHE A 101 2.32 -15.21 2.04
N THR A 102 2.54 -16.36 1.41
CA THR A 102 1.50 -17.41 1.28
C THR A 102 1.06 -17.91 2.65
N TYR A 103 1.99 -18.10 3.57
CA TYR A 103 1.65 -18.49 4.94
C TYR A 103 0.90 -17.39 5.70
N MET A 104 1.34 -16.12 5.60
CA MET A 104 0.71 -14.96 6.25
C MET A 104 -0.73 -14.74 5.78
N LEU A 105 -1.02 -15.01 4.51
CA LEU A 105 -2.30 -14.79 3.84
C LEU A 105 -3.15 -16.06 3.72
N LYS A 106 -2.84 -17.11 4.49
CA LYS A 106 -3.62 -18.36 4.48
C LYS A 106 -5.09 -18.05 4.82
N PRO A 107 -6.04 -18.40 3.91
CA PRO A 107 -7.45 -18.08 4.11
C PRO A 107 -8.09 -18.79 5.30
N GLY A 108 -9.02 -18.10 5.96
CA GLY A 108 -9.85 -18.64 7.04
C GLY A 108 -10.69 -17.57 7.72
N GLY A 109 -11.73 -17.98 8.44
CA GLY A 109 -12.53 -17.08 9.27
C GLY A 109 -13.56 -16.22 8.52
N ALA A 110 -14.08 -15.23 9.24
CA ALA A 110 -15.07 -14.24 8.81
C ALA A 110 -14.38 -12.89 8.48
N THR A 111 -15.14 -11.85 8.11
CA THR A 111 -14.59 -10.59 7.60
C THR A 111 -14.83 -9.44 8.58
N ARG A 112 -13.76 -8.92 9.22
CA ARG A 112 -13.79 -7.78 10.16
C ARG A 112 -13.10 -6.55 9.53
N CYS A 113 -13.60 -6.10 8.40
CA CYS A 113 -12.94 -5.09 7.57
C CYS A 113 -12.92 -3.69 8.21
N TYR A 114 -14.10 -3.14 8.57
CA TYR A 114 -14.22 -1.73 9.00
C TYR A 114 -13.44 -1.45 10.27
N ASP A 115 -13.57 -2.30 11.29
CA ASP A 115 -12.85 -2.13 12.54
C ASP A 115 -11.33 -2.20 12.31
N THR A 116 -10.87 -3.16 11.47
CA THR A 116 -9.45 -3.32 11.15
C THR A 116 -8.88 -2.06 10.47
N VAL A 117 -9.56 -1.53 9.46
CA VAL A 117 -9.10 -0.31 8.77
C VAL A 117 -9.05 0.88 9.74
N ILE A 118 -10.07 1.05 10.59
CA ILE A 118 -10.09 2.13 11.59
C ILE A 118 -8.93 2.00 12.57
N GLU A 119 -8.69 0.81 13.12
CA GLU A 119 -7.61 0.53 14.06
C GLU A 119 -6.24 0.83 13.43
N ARG A 120 -6.02 0.39 12.20
CA ARG A 120 -4.75 0.59 11.50
C ARG A 120 -4.51 2.04 11.12
N LEU A 121 -5.50 2.77 10.63
CA LEU A 121 -5.36 4.18 10.31
C LEU A 121 -5.15 5.06 11.55
N LYS A 122 -5.73 4.70 12.70
CA LYS A 122 -5.41 5.35 13.98
C LYS A 122 -3.97 5.07 14.42
N ALA A 123 -3.49 3.83 14.28
CA ALA A 123 -2.10 3.48 14.57
C ALA A 123 -1.13 4.23 13.63
N GLN A 124 -1.45 4.32 12.34
CA GLN A 124 -0.72 5.11 11.36
C GLN A 124 -0.60 6.58 11.80
N ASP A 125 -1.69 7.19 12.22
CA ASP A 125 -1.70 8.60 12.66
C ASP A 125 -0.79 8.82 13.90
N LEU A 126 -0.82 7.89 14.85
CA LEU A 126 0.02 7.96 16.05
C LEU A 126 1.52 7.86 15.71
N ARG A 127 1.92 6.90 14.89
CA ARG A 127 3.35 6.73 14.55
C ARG A 127 3.88 7.86 13.65
N ILE A 128 3.05 8.43 12.77
CA ILE A 128 3.41 9.63 12.01
C ILE A 128 3.65 10.82 12.93
N LYS A 129 2.76 11.06 13.89
CA LYS A 129 2.92 12.12 14.91
C LYS A 129 4.19 11.90 15.71
N GLU A 130 4.47 10.68 16.12
CA GLU A 130 5.69 10.33 16.82
C GLU A 130 6.94 10.56 15.95
N ALA A 131 6.93 10.13 14.68
CA ALA A 131 8.02 10.36 13.75
C ALA A 131 8.30 11.87 13.55
N ILE A 132 7.25 12.66 13.34
CA ILE A 132 7.37 14.13 13.21
C ILE A 132 7.91 14.74 14.51
N SER A 133 7.47 14.27 15.68
CA SER A 133 7.92 14.83 16.97
C SER A 133 9.42 14.67 17.22
N LYS A 134 10.03 13.62 16.66
CA LYS A 134 11.47 13.32 16.73
C LYS A 134 12.33 14.16 15.78
N LEU A 135 11.71 14.87 14.82
CA LEU A 135 12.44 15.73 13.89
C LEU A 135 12.99 16.98 14.60
N PRO A 136 14.15 17.51 14.17
CA PRO A 136 14.66 18.79 14.65
C PRO A 136 13.61 19.90 14.50
N TYR A 137 13.60 20.85 15.46
CA TYR A 137 12.63 21.94 15.46
C TYR A 137 12.54 22.70 14.14
N ALA A 138 13.70 23.03 13.53
CA ALA A 138 13.76 23.71 12.25
C ALA A 138 13.03 22.97 11.12
N ILE A 139 13.05 21.63 11.14
CA ILE A 139 12.36 20.79 10.17
C ILE A 139 10.86 20.74 10.46
N ARG A 140 10.48 20.59 11.74
CA ARG A 140 9.07 20.60 12.15
C ARG A 140 8.39 21.91 11.80
N ALA A 141 9.10 23.06 11.96
CA ALA A 141 8.60 24.37 11.61
C ALA A 141 8.32 24.54 10.10
N LEU A 142 8.93 23.72 9.25
CA LEU A 142 8.68 23.70 7.80
C LEU A 142 7.43 22.87 7.42
N ASN A 143 6.75 22.29 8.41
CA ASN A 143 5.58 21.43 8.21
C ASN A 143 5.86 20.31 7.19
N PRO A 144 6.66 19.30 7.54
CA PRO A 144 7.13 18.26 6.61
C PRO A 144 5.95 17.56 5.94
N LYS A 145 6.06 17.38 4.63
CA LYS A 145 5.01 16.74 3.84
C LYS A 145 4.96 15.25 4.15
N VAL A 146 3.81 14.77 4.59
CA VAL A 146 3.54 13.35 4.81
C VAL A 146 2.48 12.88 3.83
N THR A 147 2.76 11.78 3.14
CA THR A 147 1.80 11.09 2.29
C THR A 147 1.34 9.83 3.01
N ARG A 148 0.05 9.75 3.28
CA ARG A 148 -0.60 8.59 3.92
C ARG A 148 -1.33 7.79 2.86
N ILE A 149 -1.10 6.49 2.83
CA ILE A 149 -1.72 5.62 1.83
C ILE A 149 -2.34 4.41 2.54
N LEU A 150 -3.58 4.12 2.17
CA LEU A 150 -4.28 2.88 2.48
C LEU A 150 -4.40 2.05 1.21
N TYR A 151 -3.94 0.81 1.25
CA TYR A 151 -4.18 -0.22 0.25
C TYR A 151 -5.04 -1.30 0.89
N LEU A 152 -6.29 -1.43 0.45
CA LEU A 152 -7.24 -2.42 0.97
C LEU A 152 -7.62 -3.41 -0.11
N LEU A 153 -7.43 -4.70 0.19
CA LEU A 153 -7.92 -5.83 -0.62
C LEU A 153 -8.93 -6.62 0.22
N THR A 154 -10.15 -6.79 -0.28
CA THR A 154 -11.19 -7.63 0.32
C THR A 154 -12.12 -8.19 -0.76
N ASP A 155 -12.71 -9.35 -0.51
CA ASP A 155 -13.69 -9.98 -1.40
C ASP A 155 -15.10 -10.05 -0.77
N GLY A 156 -15.25 -9.54 0.44
CA GLY A 156 -16.45 -9.77 1.22
C GLY A 156 -17.13 -8.55 1.79
N GLU A 157 -18.40 -8.76 2.10
CA GLU A 157 -19.13 -7.87 2.97
C GLU A 157 -18.62 -8.04 4.40
N ASP A 158 -18.43 -6.91 5.07
CA ASP A 158 -18.10 -6.91 6.49
C ASP A 158 -19.22 -7.58 7.31
N ASN A 159 -18.89 -8.66 7.99
CA ASN A 159 -19.85 -9.43 8.78
C ASN A 159 -19.46 -9.59 10.26
N LYS A 160 -18.33 -8.96 10.67
CA LYS A 160 -17.81 -9.09 12.04
C LYS A 160 -17.44 -7.76 12.71
N SER A 161 -17.35 -6.67 11.98
CA SER A 161 -17.11 -5.37 12.62
C SER A 161 -18.28 -4.94 13.49
N ARG A 162 -17.96 -4.22 14.55
CA ARG A 162 -18.94 -3.51 15.38
C ARG A 162 -19.33 -2.17 14.76
N THR A 163 -18.42 -1.64 13.94
CA THR A 163 -18.61 -0.38 13.22
C THR A 163 -19.59 -0.57 12.07
N THR A 164 -20.58 0.31 11.97
CA THR A 164 -21.51 0.33 10.82
C THR A 164 -20.85 0.96 9.59
N VAL A 165 -21.31 0.59 8.39
CA VAL A 165 -20.81 1.18 7.13
C VAL A 165 -20.91 2.71 7.12
N ARG A 166 -21.97 3.28 7.68
CA ARG A 166 -22.17 4.74 7.78
C ARG A 166 -21.10 5.40 8.65
N HIS A 167 -20.76 4.78 9.77
CA HIS A 167 -19.71 5.29 10.66
C HIS A 167 -18.35 5.16 9.98
N PHE A 168 -18.08 4.04 9.32
CA PHE A 168 -16.87 3.82 8.55
C PHE A 168 -16.72 4.84 7.42
N GLN A 169 -17.77 5.10 6.65
CA GLN A 169 -17.79 6.13 5.61
C GLN A 169 -17.45 7.51 6.14
N HIS A 170 -18.05 7.90 7.28
CA HIS A 170 -17.73 9.17 7.93
C HIS A 170 -16.27 9.25 8.35
N PHE A 171 -15.74 8.18 8.97
CA PHE A 171 -14.34 8.10 9.34
C PHE A 171 -13.40 8.24 8.13
N MET A 172 -13.67 7.51 7.04
CA MET A 172 -12.87 7.59 5.82
C MET A 172 -12.91 9.00 5.20
N HIS A 173 -14.07 9.65 5.20
CA HIS A 173 -14.19 11.04 4.76
C HIS A 173 -13.31 11.98 5.61
N GLU A 174 -13.32 11.81 6.92
CA GLU A 174 -12.47 12.60 7.83
C GLU A 174 -10.97 12.33 7.57
N GLN A 175 -10.56 11.09 7.40
CA GLN A 175 -9.18 10.74 7.07
C GLN A 175 -8.71 11.38 5.74
N LYS A 176 -9.56 11.43 4.73
CA LYS A 176 -9.25 12.07 3.45
C LYS A 176 -9.16 13.59 3.56
N THR A 177 -10.11 14.21 4.24
CA THR A 177 -10.20 15.70 4.31
C THR A 177 -9.21 16.31 5.28
N LYS A 178 -9.04 15.74 6.47
CA LYS A 178 -8.17 16.28 7.52
C LYS A 178 -6.73 15.77 7.45
N HIS A 179 -6.53 14.53 6.98
CA HIS A 179 -5.24 13.86 7.01
C HIS A 179 -4.66 13.55 5.63
N ASN A 180 -5.31 14.04 4.56
CA ASN A 180 -4.89 13.83 3.16
C ASN A 180 -4.58 12.36 2.84
N LEU A 181 -5.40 11.44 3.37
CA LEU A 181 -5.30 10.02 3.08
C LEU A 181 -5.54 9.74 1.61
N LYS A 182 -4.62 9.06 0.97
CA LYS A 182 -4.79 8.42 -0.34
C LYS A 182 -5.25 6.99 -0.12
N SER A 183 -6.14 6.48 -0.94
CA SER A 183 -6.63 5.11 -0.73
C SER A 183 -6.83 4.37 -2.05
N ILE A 184 -6.54 3.07 -2.02
CA ILE A 184 -6.76 2.11 -3.10
C ILE A 184 -7.69 1.04 -2.53
N PHE A 185 -8.78 0.75 -3.23
CA PHE A 185 -9.73 -0.27 -2.86
C PHE A 185 -9.81 -1.33 -3.96
N LEU A 186 -9.44 -2.55 -3.62
CA LEU A 186 -9.55 -3.71 -4.48
C LEU A 186 -10.68 -4.61 -3.96
N ALA A 187 -11.70 -4.77 -4.79
CA ALA A 187 -12.86 -5.59 -4.49
C ALA A 187 -12.81 -6.88 -5.31
N ALA A 188 -12.42 -7.98 -4.67
CA ALA A 188 -12.42 -9.28 -5.30
C ALA A 188 -13.85 -9.85 -5.35
N ASN A 189 -14.25 -10.42 -6.47
CA ASN A 189 -15.59 -11.04 -6.65
C ASN A 189 -16.80 -10.11 -6.41
N ILE A 190 -16.57 -8.82 -6.21
CA ILE A 190 -17.63 -7.83 -6.03
C ILE A 190 -17.94 -7.21 -7.39
N GLY A 191 -19.17 -7.26 -7.83
CA GLY A 191 -19.56 -6.89 -9.19
C GLY A 191 -19.26 -5.44 -9.58
N ASN A 192 -19.17 -4.52 -8.61
CA ASN A 192 -18.83 -3.11 -8.87
C ASN A 192 -18.11 -2.48 -7.69
N ALA A 193 -16.79 -2.52 -7.72
CA ALA A 193 -15.92 -1.92 -6.71
C ALA A 193 -16.10 -0.41 -6.58
N GLU A 194 -16.46 0.28 -7.66
CA GLU A 194 -16.63 1.74 -7.64
C GLU A 194 -17.84 2.13 -6.79
N ILE A 195 -18.96 1.41 -6.96
CA ILE A 195 -20.17 1.65 -6.16
C ILE A 195 -19.90 1.32 -4.70
N VAL A 196 -19.42 0.10 -4.41
CA VAL A 196 -19.16 -0.36 -3.04
C VAL A 196 -18.11 0.50 -2.37
N GLY A 197 -16.98 0.77 -3.03
CA GLY A 197 -15.91 1.60 -2.49
C GLY A 197 -16.38 3.04 -2.20
N THR A 198 -17.20 3.63 -3.08
CA THR A 198 -17.76 4.96 -2.84
C THR A 198 -18.69 4.98 -1.63
N GLN A 199 -19.51 3.95 -1.45
CA GLN A 199 -20.34 3.78 -0.25
C GLN A 199 -19.51 3.60 1.02
N MET A 200 -18.31 3.06 0.92
CA MET A 200 -17.34 2.95 2.02
C MET A 200 -16.48 4.22 2.21
N GLY A 201 -16.60 5.22 1.34
CA GLY A 201 -15.85 6.47 1.42
C GLY A 201 -14.54 6.50 0.62
N PHE A 202 -14.27 5.51 -0.23
CA PHE A 202 -13.15 5.53 -1.18
C PHE A 202 -13.45 6.41 -2.40
N ASP A 203 -12.40 6.79 -3.14
CA ASP A 203 -12.56 7.51 -4.41
C ASP A 203 -12.80 6.51 -5.54
N SER A 204 -13.84 6.70 -6.35
CA SER A 204 -14.21 5.80 -7.45
C SER A 204 -13.05 5.53 -8.41
N ASN A 205 -12.20 6.53 -8.66
CA ASN A 205 -11.03 6.43 -9.54
C ASN A 205 -9.98 5.43 -9.04
N THR A 206 -9.92 5.18 -7.75
CA THR A 206 -8.96 4.27 -7.09
C THR A 206 -9.63 3.01 -6.52
N CYS A 207 -10.86 2.74 -6.93
CA CYS A 207 -11.56 1.48 -6.71
C CYS A 207 -11.43 0.60 -7.95
N LEU A 208 -11.12 -0.69 -7.77
CA LEU A 208 -10.96 -1.64 -8.85
C LEU A 208 -11.60 -2.97 -8.50
N THR A 209 -12.53 -3.44 -9.35
CA THR A 209 -13.02 -4.81 -9.29
C THR A 209 -11.95 -5.75 -9.84
N ILE A 210 -11.66 -6.82 -9.12
CA ILE A 210 -10.75 -7.88 -9.56
C ILE A 210 -11.49 -9.21 -9.60
N GLY A 211 -11.26 -9.97 -10.65
CA GLY A 211 -11.86 -11.30 -10.83
C GLY A 211 -11.26 -12.33 -9.88
N ASN A 212 -11.92 -13.46 -9.78
CA ASN A 212 -11.62 -14.52 -8.81
C ASN A 212 -10.64 -15.59 -9.31
N ASN A 213 -10.12 -15.47 -10.53
CA ASN A 213 -9.06 -16.37 -10.98
C ASN A 213 -7.68 -15.69 -10.87
N TYR A 214 -6.64 -16.49 -10.91
CA TYR A 214 -5.27 -16.04 -10.80
C TYR A 214 -4.92 -14.89 -11.78
N HIS A 215 -5.33 -15.01 -13.04
CA HIS A 215 -5.00 -14.03 -14.08
C HIS A 215 -5.58 -12.65 -13.80
N PHE A 216 -6.89 -12.57 -13.51
CA PHE A 216 -7.56 -11.31 -13.26
C PHE A 216 -7.13 -10.70 -11.92
N SER A 217 -6.97 -11.54 -10.88
CA SER A 217 -6.46 -11.11 -9.59
C SER A 217 -5.06 -10.54 -9.71
N SER A 218 -4.16 -11.24 -10.41
CA SER A 218 -2.77 -10.80 -10.61
C SER A 218 -2.70 -9.48 -11.40
N ASN A 219 -3.46 -9.34 -12.50
CA ASN A 219 -3.51 -8.12 -13.29
C ASN A 219 -4.07 -6.93 -12.50
N GLY A 220 -5.14 -7.16 -11.74
CA GLY A 220 -5.77 -6.12 -10.92
C GLY A 220 -4.84 -5.65 -9.82
N MET A 221 -4.19 -6.55 -9.10
CA MET A 221 -3.25 -6.21 -8.04
C MET A 221 -1.97 -5.55 -8.59
N ALA A 222 -1.47 -5.99 -9.76
CA ALA A 222 -0.36 -5.33 -10.44
C ALA A 222 -0.72 -3.89 -10.83
N SER A 223 -1.95 -3.67 -11.31
CA SER A 223 -2.47 -2.32 -11.60
C SER A 223 -2.53 -1.45 -10.35
N ALA A 224 -2.95 -2.03 -9.21
CA ALA A 224 -2.96 -1.34 -7.92
C ALA A 224 -1.55 -1.00 -7.43
N GLY A 225 -0.58 -1.89 -7.61
CA GLY A 225 0.84 -1.62 -7.34
C GLY A 225 1.36 -0.42 -8.15
N HIS A 226 0.94 -0.29 -9.41
CA HIS A 226 1.26 0.89 -10.23
C HIS A 226 0.65 2.19 -9.67
N VAL A 227 -0.63 2.19 -9.29
CA VAL A 227 -1.29 3.35 -8.68
C VAL A 227 -0.64 3.68 -7.32
N LEU A 228 -0.30 2.67 -6.52
CA LEU A 228 0.41 2.85 -5.26
C LEU A 228 1.75 3.56 -5.47
N ARG A 229 2.53 3.12 -6.47
CA ARG A 229 3.79 3.77 -6.83
C ARG A 229 3.60 5.24 -7.21
N GLN A 230 2.56 5.55 -7.99
CA GLN A 230 2.22 6.94 -8.34
C GLN A 230 1.88 7.78 -7.11
N PHE A 231 1.12 7.23 -6.16
CA PHE A 231 0.85 7.90 -4.88
C PHE A 231 2.12 8.15 -4.08
N SER A 232 3.01 7.15 -3.99
CA SER A 232 4.29 7.28 -3.30
C SER A 232 5.16 8.37 -3.94
N GLN A 233 5.12 8.52 -5.25
CA GLN A 233 5.82 9.58 -5.99
C GLN A 233 5.12 10.95 -5.93
N ASN A 234 4.00 11.06 -5.20
CA ASN A 234 3.14 12.27 -5.16
C ASN A 234 2.66 12.75 -6.53
N MET A 235 2.43 11.86 -7.45
CA MET A 235 1.82 12.21 -8.72
C MET A 235 0.38 12.72 -8.51
N PRO A 236 -0.07 13.68 -9.32
CA PRO A 236 -1.43 14.21 -9.21
C PRO A 236 -2.45 13.15 -9.65
N ALA A 237 -3.48 12.96 -8.83
CA ALA A 237 -4.70 12.20 -9.11
C ALA A 237 -4.52 10.88 -9.88
N PRO A 238 -3.71 9.92 -9.37
CA PRO A 238 -3.65 8.60 -9.99
C PRO A 238 -5.04 7.95 -10.04
N ALA A 239 -5.32 7.27 -11.15
CA ALA A 239 -6.59 6.59 -11.38
C ALA A 239 -6.37 5.31 -12.16
N PHE A 240 -7.23 4.32 -11.98
CA PHE A 240 -7.24 3.14 -12.84
C PHE A 240 -7.72 3.51 -14.24
N THR A 241 -6.95 3.13 -15.25
CA THR A 241 -7.31 3.31 -16.65
C THR A 241 -8.39 2.32 -17.09
N ALA A 242 -9.09 2.60 -18.19
CA ALA A 242 -10.06 1.67 -18.77
C ALA A 242 -9.43 0.30 -19.10
N LEU A 243 -8.19 0.29 -19.59
CA LEU A 243 -7.46 -0.94 -19.88
C LEU A 243 -7.17 -1.76 -18.60
N GLN A 244 -6.73 -1.12 -17.53
CA GLN A 244 -6.51 -1.78 -16.24
C GLN A 244 -7.80 -2.37 -15.68
N ARG A 245 -8.92 -1.66 -15.80
CA ARG A 245 -10.25 -2.14 -15.40
C ARG A 245 -10.69 -3.34 -16.23
N ALA A 246 -10.50 -3.30 -17.54
CA ALA A 246 -10.84 -4.40 -18.42
C ALA A 246 -9.98 -5.65 -18.16
N SER A 247 -8.67 -5.48 -17.94
CA SER A 247 -7.75 -6.61 -17.70
C SER A 247 -7.88 -7.26 -16.33
N SER A 248 -8.54 -6.60 -15.38
CA SER A 248 -8.76 -7.13 -14.01
C SER A 248 -10.09 -7.86 -13.82
N GLN A 249 -10.95 -7.89 -14.83
CA GLN A 249 -12.28 -8.49 -14.76
C GLN A 249 -12.46 -9.54 -15.84
N ALA A 250 -13.24 -10.58 -15.53
CA ALA A 250 -13.72 -11.50 -16.58
C ALA A 250 -14.66 -10.75 -17.50
N HIS A 251 -14.42 -10.78 -18.81
CA HIS A 251 -15.40 -10.30 -19.77
C HIS A 251 -16.68 -11.15 -19.65
N PRO A 252 -17.87 -10.55 -19.53
CA PRO A 252 -19.09 -11.29 -19.76
C PRO A 252 -19.12 -11.71 -21.23
N ALA A 253 -19.04 -13.02 -21.47
CA ALA A 253 -19.26 -13.71 -22.73
C ALA A 253 -18.19 -13.53 -23.85
N SER A 254 -17.23 -14.45 -23.85
CA SER A 254 -17.04 -15.30 -25.04
C SER A 254 -16.93 -16.75 -24.55
N SER A 255 -18.04 -17.40 -24.45
CA SER A 255 -18.12 -18.86 -24.26
C SER A 255 -17.60 -19.50 -25.55
N THR A 256 -16.36 -19.92 -25.52
CA THR A 256 -15.73 -21.04 -26.25
C THR A 256 -14.23 -20.88 -26.18
N GLN A 257 -13.61 -21.52 -25.16
CA GLN A 257 -12.33 -22.21 -25.34
C GLN A 257 -12.00 -22.99 -24.06
N ASP A 258 -11.70 -24.25 -24.28
CA ASP A 258 -11.39 -25.31 -23.36
C ASP A 258 -10.46 -24.88 -22.22
N ASP A 259 -11.00 -24.84 -20.99
CA ASP A 259 -10.21 -24.91 -19.78
C ASP A 259 -9.82 -26.38 -19.57
N THR A 260 -8.60 -26.74 -19.98
CA THR A 260 -7.97 -27.95 -19.46
C THR A 260 -7.52 -27.63 -18.06
N ASP A 261 -8.39 -27.91 -17.10
CA ASP A 261 -8.11 -27.87 -15.66
C ASP A 261 -6.92 -28.77 -15.35
N ASN A 262 -5.81 -28.17 -15.00
CA ASN A 262 -4.81 -28.86 -14.19
C ASN A 262 -5.37 -28.91 -12.77
N GLU A 263 -6.01 -30.02 -12.43
CA GLU A 263 -6.31 -30.42 -11.06
C GLU A 263 -5.01 -30.46 -10.26
N ILE A 264 -4.76 -29.45 -9.46
CA ILE A 264 -3.74 -29.48 -8.41
C ILE A 264 -4.37 -30.18 -7.21
N ASP A 265 -3.80 -31.33 -6.90
CA ASP A 265 -4.13 -32.25 -5.83
C ASP A 265 -4.36 -31.51 -4.49
N HIS A 266 -5.61 -31.59 -4.00
CA HIS A 266 -6.07 -30.96 -2.75
C HIS A 266 -5.43 -31.54 -1.47
N ASP A 267 -4.67 -32.64 -1.58
CA ASP A 267 -4.12 -33.35 -0.41
C ASP A 267 -2.81 -32.77 0.16
N THR A 268 -2.18 -31.81 -0.50
CA THR A 268 -0.88 -31.27 -0.04
C THR A 268 -0.99 -30.27 1.11
N PHE A 269 -2.20 -29.77 1.43
CA PHE A 269 -2.40 -28.71 2.45
C PHE A 269 -2.75 -29.21 3.85
N ALA A 270 -2.98 -30.50 4.04
CA ALA A 270 -3.49 -31.02 5.32
C ALA A 270 -2.44 -31.16 6.45
N ASN A 271 -1.14 -31.03 6.19
CA ASN A 271 -0.09 -31.41 7.14
C ASN A 271 0.76 -30.27 7.74
N LEU A 272 0.37 -29.01 7.61
CA LEU A 272 1.15 -27.87 8.14
C LEU A 272 0.56 -27.21 9.41
N SER A 273 -0.16 -27.96 10.24
CA SER A 273 -0.94 -27.37 11.35
C SER A 273 -0.17 -27.06 12.66
N THR A 274 1.16 -27.14 12.72
CA THR A 274 1.89 -27.08 14.00
C THR A 274 3.19 -26.26 14.03
N ILE A 275 3.33 -25.18 13.25
CA ILE A 275 4.50 -24.30 13.40
C ILE A 275 4.04 -22.96 13.94
N PRO A 276 4.52 -22.49 15.13
CA PRO A 276 4.19 -21.19 15.66
C PRO A 276 4.86 -20.08 14.84
N LEU A 277 4.12 -19.00 14.59
CA LEU A 277 4.58 -17.80 13.89
C LEU A 277 5.82 -17.20 14.57
N PRO A 278 6.90 -16.91 13.85
CA PRO A 278 7.93 -16.01 14.34
C PRO A 278 7.37 -14.58 14.39
N ILE A 279 7.30 -14.02 15.58
CA ILE A 279 7.07 -12.58 15.78
C ILE A 279 8.37 -11.90 15.37
N LEU A 280 8.41 -11.31 14.19
CA LEU A 280 9.52 -10.44 13.78
C LEU A 280 9.46 -9.16 14.64
N ARG A 281 10.20 -9.17 15.74
CA ARG A 281 10.37 -8.02 16.62
C ARG A 281 11.37 -7.04 16.01
N ARG A 282 11.08 -5.76 16.28
CA ARG A 282 11.84 -4.56 15.96
C ARG A 282 13.36 -4.78 16.03
N ALA A 283 14.08 -4.35 15.02
CA ALA A 283 15.44 -3.86 15.11
C ALA A 283 15.44 -2.34 15.36
#